data_0f55ca5bebe969b4040290e33a05eb40
#
_entry.id   0f55ca5bebe969b4040290e33a05eb40
#
_cell.length_a   1.000
_cell.length_b   1.000
_cell.length_c   1.000
_cell.angle_alpha   90.00
_cell.angle_beta   90.00
_cell.angle_gamma   90.00
#
_symmetry.space_group_name_H-M   'P 1'
#
loop_
_entity.id
_entity.type
_entity.pdbx_description
1 polymer ?
#
loop_
_entity_poly.entity_id
_entity_poly.type
_entity_poly.pdbx_seq_one_letter_code
_entity_poly.pdbx_strand_id
1 'polypeptide(L)'
;VLESIRDKDIITDRLILRKFNVDDARDMFKNWASDSEVTKFLQWEPHINEEFTKSVIETWIREYETEISYHWAIEFKETKEVIGEIYIFNIKHKRGCCEIGTCISRRFWNNGISTEAIASIINCIFKETHLSRIIAMHDVKNIASKKVILKSKMKYEGEFECKTKLAVYSISKKKSKNYL
;
A
#
# COMPACT_ATOMS: atom_id res chain seq x y z
N VAL A 1 -2.44 14.68 -11.37
CA VAL A 1 -3.11 14.81 -10.06
C VAL A 1 -2.34 14.12 -8.95
N LEU A 2 -1.60 13.08 -9.25
CA LEU A 2 -0.68 12.41 -8.31
C LEU A 2 0.78 12.92 -8.46
N GLU A 3 1.04 13.83 -9.39
CA GLU A 3 2.36 14.42 -9.62
C GLU A 3 2.97 15.00 -8.34
N SER A 4 2.13 15.61 -7.49
CA SER A 4 2.58 16.21 -6.23
C SER A 4 3.14 15.21 -5.21
N ILE A 5 2.79 13.92 -5.31
CA ILE A 5 3.25 12.86 -4.40
C ILE A 5 4.17 11.85 -5.08
N ARG A 6 4.22 11.86 -6.43
CA ARG A 6 4.95 10.88 -7.24
C ARG A 6 6.45 10.87 -6.98
N ASP A 7 7.04 12.06 -6.84
CA ASP A 7 8.48 12.23 -6.77
C ASP A 7 8.97 12.56 -5.35
N LYS A 8 8.10 12.38 -4.35
CA LYS A 8 8.43 12.67 -2.96
C LYS A 8 8.60 11.41 -2.15
N ASP A 9 9.72 11.31 -1.45
CA ASP A 9 9.87 10.35 -0.37
C ASP A 9 9.02 10.78 0.82
N ILE A 10 8.26 9.83 1.37
CA ILE A 10 7.48 10.04 2.58
C ILE A 10 8.25 9.45 3.75
N ILE A 11 8.73 10.32 4.61
CA ILE A 11 9.58 9.96 5.75
C ILE A 11 8.73 9.88 7.00
N THR A 12 8.80 8.75 7.70
CA THR A 12 8.15 8.52 9.01
C THR A 12 9.21 8.33 10.10
N ASP A 13 8.84 7.91 11.27
CA ASP A 13 9.80 7.63 12.35
C ASP A 13 10.77 6.51 11.97
N ARG A 14 10.27 5.41 11.42
CA ARG A 14 11.04 4.20 11.13
C ARG A 14 11.24 3.91 9.64
N LEU A 15 10.45 4.55 8.75
CA LEU A 15 10.35 4.17 7.35
C LEU A 15 10.71 5.33 6.41
N ILE A 16 11.16 4.96 5.22
CA ILE A 16 11.19 5.80 4.03
C ILE A 16 10.30 5.11 2.99
N LEU A 17 9.21 5.76 2.58
CA LEU A 17 8.35 5.29 1.50
C LEU A 17 8.78 6.04 0.25
N ARG A 18 9.41 5.34 -0.68
CA ARG A 18 10.01 5.90 -1.89
C ARG A 18 9.61 5.14 -3.14
N LYS A 19 9.86 5.67 -4.30
CA LYS A 19 9.72 4.92 -5.54
C LYS A 19 10.57 3.65 -5.49
N PHE A 20 10.07 2.59 -6.12
CA PHE A 20 10.89 1.42 -6.41
C PHE A 20 11.98 1.78 -7.44
N ASN A 21 13.13 1.17 -7.28
CA ASN A 21 14.15 1.05 -8.32
C ASN A 21 14.38 -0.44 -8.63
N VAL A 22 15.03 -0.72 -9.74
CA VAL A 22 15.22 -2.10 -10.22
C VAL A 22 16.07 -2.93 -9.26
N ASP A 23 16.98 -2.29 -8.53
CA ASP A 23 17.87 -2.96 -7.56
C ASP A 23 17.12 -3.46 -6.31
N ASP A 24 15.90 -2.97 -6.07
CA ASP A 24 15.05 -3.45 -4.98
C ASP A 24 14.52 -4.88 -5.20
N ALA A 25 14.71 -5.45 -6.40
CA ALA A 25 14.21 -6.78 -6.76
C ALA A 25 14.72 -7.87 -5.83
N ARG A 26 15.99 -7.80 -5.44
CA ARG A 26 16.60 -8.75 -4.50
C ARG A 26 15.93 -8.71 -3.12
N ASP A 27 15.76 -7.52 -2.57
CA ASP A 27 15.10 -7.36 -1.28
C ASP A 27 13.62 -7.76 -1.35
N MET A 28 12.92 -7.36 -2.40
CA MET A 28 11.53 -7.73 -2.63
C MET A 28 11.37 -9.25 -2.68
N PHE A 29 12.14 -9.94 -3.51
CA PHE A 29 12.09 -11.39 -3.64
C PHE A 29 12.37 -12.09 -2.31
N LYS A 30 13.50 -11.73 -1.67
CA LYS A 30 13.95 -12.34 -0.42
C LYS A 30 13.00 -12.08 0.75
N ASN A 31 12.47 -10.86 0.86
CA ASN A 31 11.80 -10.42 2.08
C ASN A 31 10.31 -10.73 2.12
N TRP A 32 9.62 -10.77 0.96
CA TRP A 32 8.17 -11.05 0.96
C TRP A 32 7.62 -11.69 -0.31
N ALA A 33 8.15 -11.38 -1.52
CA ALA A 33 7.49 -11.81 -2.74
C ALA A 33 7.56 -13.31 -3.00
N SER A 34 8.57 -14.01 -2.48
CA SER A 34 8.69 -15.47 -2.55
C SER A 34 8.06 -16.21 -1.35
N ASP A 35 7.56 -15.49 -0.33
CA ASP A 35 7.01 -16.09 0.88
C ASP A 35 5.52 -16.41 0.72
N SER A 36 5.16 -17.70 0.67
CA SER A 36 3.78 -18.17 0.52
C SER A 36 2.86 -17.75 1.68
N GLU A 37 3.39 -17.53 2.88
CA GLU A 37 2.59 -17.04 4.01
C GLU A 37 2.24 -15.55 3.83
N VAL A 38 3.10 -14.76 3.18
CA VAL A 38 2.80 -13.37 2.85
C VAL A 38 1.79 -13.28 1.72
N THR A 39 1.94 -14.11 0.67
CA THR A 39 1.09 -14.07 -0.51
C THR A 39 -0.26 -14.76 -0.32
N LYS A 40 -0.45 -15.54 0.73
CA LYS A 40 -1.62 -16.40 1.02
C LYS A 40 -2.99 -15.75 0.78
N PHE A 41 -3.11 -14.45 1.04
CA PHE A 41 -4.35 -13.68 0.87
C PHE A 41 -4.26 -12.64 -0.23
N LEU A 42 -3.17 -12.64 -1.00
CA LEU A 42 -2.98 -11.76 -2.15
C LEU A 42 -3.56 -12.40 -3.42
N GLN A 43 -3.69 -11.61 -4.46
CA GLN A 43 -4.24 -12.08 -5.74
C GLN A 43 -3.17 -12.59 -6.71
N TRP A 44 -1.96 -12.79 -6.21
CA TRP A 44 -0.82 -13.28 -6.97
C TRP A 44 -0.06 -14.35 -6.18
N GLU A 45 0.56 -15.27 -6.91
CA GLU A 45 1.32 -16.39 -6.38
C GLU A 45 2.75 -15.95 -6.01
N PRO A 46 3.44 -16.66 -5.09
CA PRO A 46 4.83 -16.36 -4.79
C PRO A 46 5.69 -16.26 -6.05
N HIS A 47 6.54 -15.27 -6.11
CA HIS A 47 7.47 -15.10 -7.21
C HIS A 47 8.44 -16.27 -7.29
N ILE A 48 8.71 -16.74 -8.50
CA ILE A 48 9.53 -17.95 -8.74
C ILE A 48 11.04 -17.68 -8.64
N ASN A 49 11.47 -16.45 -8.93
CA ASN A 49 12.88 -16.02 -8.85
C ASN A 49 12.97 -14.49 -8.82
N GLU A 50 14.18 -14.00 -8.59
CA GLU A 50 14.48 -12.55 -8.53
C GLU A 50 14.27 -11.87 -9.89
N GLU A 51 14.55 -12.54 -11.00
CA GLU A 51 14.37 -12.01 -12.36
C GLU A 51 12.90 -11.71 -12.66
N PHE A 52 12.00 -12.60 -12.24
CA PHE A 52 10.56 -12.35 -12.33
C PHE A 52 10.17 -11.14 -11.46
N THR A 53 10.68 -11.03 -10.23
CA THR A 53 10.46 -9.89 -9.35
C THR A 53 10.92 -8.58 -9.98
N LYS A 54 12.09 -8.60 -10.64
CA LYS A 54 12.62 -7.45 -11.36
C LYS A 54 11.68 -6.99 -12.47
N SER A 55 11.16 -7.92 -13.28
CA SER A 55 10.20 -7.59 -14.34
C SER A 55 8.90 -6.95 -13.82
N VAL A 56 8.46 -7.36 -12.62
CA VAL A 56 7.30 -6.75 -11.94
C VAL A 56 7.62 -5.30 -11.55
N ILE A 57 8.77 -5.05 -10.91
CA ILE A 57 9.20 -3.68 -10.54
C ILE A 57 9.34 -2.80 -11.78
N GLU A 58 9.93 -3.29 -12.87
CA GLU A 58 10.03 -2.54 -14.13
C GLU A 58 8.66 -2.15 -14.69
N THR A 59 7.64 -2.99 -14.49
CA THR A 59 6.28 -2.67 -14.86
C THR A 59 5.72 -1.55 -13.99
N TRP A 60 5.89 -1.60 -12.68
CA TRP A 60 5.46 -0.53 -11.78
C TRP A 60 6.15 0.81 -12.07
N ILE A 61 7.45 0.78 -12.41
CA ILE A 61 8.19 1.99 -12.78
C ILE A 61 7.58 2.65 -14.04
N ARG A 62 7.18 1.84 -15.03
CA ARG A 62 6.47 2.37 -16.21
C ARG A 62 5.08 2.92 -15.87
N GLU A 63 4.38 2.30 -14.91
CA GLU A 63 3.04 2.72 -14.50
C GLU A 63 3.02 4.05 -13.74
N TYR A 64 4.14 4.49 -13.16
CA TYR A 64 4.21 5.79 -12.51
C TYR A 64 3.84 6.96 -13.42
N GLU A 65 4.03 6.82 -14.73
CA GLU A 65 3.67 7.85 -15.71
C GLU A 65 2.20 7.79 -16.14
N THR A 66 1.52 6.68 -15.88
CA THR A 66 0.15 6.41 -16.38
C THR A 66 -0.96 6.71 -15.35
N GLU A 67 -0.61 6.96 -14.11
CA GLU A 67 -1.55 7.12 -12.98
C GLU A 67 -2.54 5.94 -12.79
N ILE A 68 -2.22 4.75 -13.30
CA ILE A 68 -3.04 3.55 -13.13
C ILE A 68 -2.92 3.03 -11.71
N SER A 69 -1.70 2.94 -11.24
CA SER A 69 -1.35 2.56 -9.87
C SER A 69 -0.11 3.33 -9.42
N TYR A 70 0.14 3.32 -8.13
CA TYR A 70 1.34 3.92 -7.58
C TYR A 70 1.88 3.06 -6.44
N HIS A 71 3.11 2.59 -6.58
CA HIS A 71 3.78 1.69 -5.64
C HIS A 71 4.92 2.41 -4.92
N TRP A 72 4.95 2.32 -3.60
CA TRP A 72 6.09 2.76 -2.78
C TRP A 72 6.77 1.55 -2.17
N ALA A 73 8.08 1.48 -2.33
CA ALA A 73 8.94 0.62 -1.53
C ALA A 73 8.93 1.10 -0.08
N ILE A 74 8.76 0.19 0.86
CA ILE A 74 8.89 0.46 2.29
C ILE A 74 10.32 0.12 2.69
N GLU A 75 11.19 1.12 2.77
CA GLU A 75 12.56 1.00 3.25
C GLU A 75 12.59 1.18 4.77
N PHE A 76 13.20 0.23 5.49
CA PHE A 76 13.40 0.33 6.93
C PHE A 76 14.68 1.10 7.23
N LYS A 77 14.57 2.25 7.91
CA LYS A 77 15.67 3.21 8.08
C LYS A 77 16.91 2.61 8.74
N GLU A 78 16.72 1.72 9.70
CA GLU A 78 17.79 1.14 10.49
C GLU A 78 18.71 0.26 9.65
N THR A 79 18.13 -0.60 8.79
CA THR A 79 18.89 -1.59 7.99
C THR A 79 19.07 -1.19 6.54
N LYS A 80 18.33 -0.18 6.05
CA LYS A 80 18.25 0.24 4.64
C LYS A 80 17.67 -0.84 3.71
N GLU A 81 17.15 -1.93 4.27
CA GLU A 81 16.47 -2.96 3.50
C GLU A 81 15.09 -2.48 3.05
N VAL A 82 14.68 -2.85 1.85
CA VAL A 82 13.28 -2.78 1.44
C VAL A 82 12.55 -3.98 2.02
N ILE A 83 11.59 -3.71 2.90
CA ILE A 83 10.91 -4.72 3.72
C ILE A 83 9.46 -4.98 3.32
N GLY A 84 8.97 -4.28 2.32
CA GLY A 84 7.59 -4.40 1.85
C GLY A 84 7.24 -3.34 0.83
N GLU A 85 5.95 -3.33 0.49
CA GLU A 85 5.36 -2.34 -0.39
C GLU A 85 4.06 -1.79 0.18
N ILE A 86 3.72 -0.56 -0.22
CA ILE A 86 2.40 0.04 -0.08
C ILE A 86 2.03 0.67 -1.42
N TYR A 87 0.78 0.51 -1.84
CA TYR A 87 0.36 0.97 -3.16
C TYR A 87 -1.08 1.47 -3.16
N ILE A 88 -1.37 2.37 -4.10
CA ILE A 88 -2.72 2.79 -4.43
C ILE A 88 -3.05 2.39 -5.86
N PHE A 89 -4.30 2.04 -6.09
CA PHE A 89 -4.82 1.59 -7.37
C PHE A 89 -6.30 1.92 -7.50
N ASN A 90 -6.92 1.54 -8.61
CA ASN A 90 -8.33 1.87 -8.88
C ASN A 90 -8.65 3.35 -8.63
N ILE A 91 -7.77 4.23 -9.11
CA ILE A 91 -7.85 5.66 -8.89
C ILE A 91 -8.99 6.23 -9.72
N LYS A 92 -10.04 6.74 -9.07
CA LYS A 92 -11.24 7.30 -9.69
C LYS A 92 -11.25 8.82 -9.47
N HIS A 93 -10.52 9.55 -10.30
CA HIS A 93 -10.37 11.01 -10.19
C HIS A 93 -11.69 11.76 -10.08
N LYS A 94 -12.68 11.42 -10.96
CA LYS A 94 -14.02 12.03 -10.94
C LYS A 94 -14.79 11.79 -9.64
N ARG A 95 -14.53 10.69 -8.94
CA ARG A 95 -15.15 10.33 -7.66
C ARG A 95 -14.31 10.75 -6.46
N GLY A 96 -13.08 11.21 -6.69
CA GLY A 96 -12.13 11.57 -5.65
C GLY A 96 -11.74 10.41 -4.73
N CYS A 97 -11.63 9.19 -5.24
CA CYS A 97 -11.30 8.02 -4.41
C CYS A 97 -10.27 7.11 -5.08
N CYS A 98 -9.57 6.34 -4.23
CA CYS A 98 -8.67 5.26 -4.64
C CYS A 98 -8.76 4.10 -3.65
N GLU A 99 -8.17 2.98 -4.04
CA GLU A 99 -7.95 1.83 -3.17
C GLU A 99 -6.49 1.81 -2.69
N ILE A 100 -6.26 1.25 -1.48
CA ILE A 100 -4.93 1.11 -0.89
C ILE A 100 -4.69 -0.36 -0.51
N GLY A 101 -3.47 -0.84 -0.79
CA GLY A 101 -2.98 -2.14 -0.39
C GLY A 101 -1.57 -2.05 0.18
N THR A 102 -1.18 -3.04 0.98
CA THR A 102 0.18 -3.17 1.50
C THR A 102 0.49 -4.62 1.82
N CYS A 103 1.72 -5.02 1.62
CA CYS A 103 2.29 -6.22 2.20
C CYS A 103 3.71 -5.95 2.71
N ILE A 104 4.11 -6.66 3.74
CA ILE A 104 5.43 -6.54 4.34
C ILE A 104 6.01 -7.90 4.68
N SER A 105 7.33 -7.96 4.76
CA SER A 105 8.08 -9.10 5.23
C SER A 105 7.55 -9.62 6.56
N ARG A 106 7.40 -10.94 6.66
CA ARG A 106 6.95 -11.64 7.86
C ARG A 106 7.76 -11.31 9.11
N ARG A 107 9.06 -11.02 8.95
CA ARG A 107 9.95 -10.59 10.03
C ARG A 107 9.48 -9.32 10.75
N PHE A 108 8.69 -8.49 10.06
CA PHE A 108 8.20 -7.20 10.57
C PHE A 108 6.72 -7.22 10.97
N TRP A 109 6.07 -8.40 10.96
CA TRP A 109 4.69 -8.51 11.39
C TRP A 109 4.54 -8.18 12.88
N ASN A 110 3.36 -7.69 13.24
CA ASN A 110 2.98 -7.29 14.60
C ASN A 110 3.78 -6.13 15.22
N ASN A 111 4.66 -5.48 14.45
CA ASN A 111 5.50 -4.35 14.90
C ASN A 111 4.91 -2.97 14.53
N GLY A 112 3.69 -2.92 14.00
CA GLY A 112 3.01 -1.68 13.65
C GLY A 112 3.49 -1.02 12.34
N ILE A 113 4.41 -1.64 11.60
CA ILE A 113 5.00 -1.10 10.36
C ILE A 113 3.92 -0.80 9.32
N SER A 114 3.04 -1.76 9.00
CA SER A 114 1.96 -1.54 8.03
C SER A 114 1.02 -0.41 8.44
N THR A 115 0.73 -0.28 9.74
CA THR A 115 -0.13 0.80 10.25
C THR A 115 0.53 2.16 10.07
N GLU A 116 1.84 2.26 10.35
CA GLU A 116 2.64 3.48 10.15
C GLU A 116 2.69 3.88 8.67
N ALA A 117 2.97 2.94 7.79
CA ALA A 117 3.00 3.16 6.36
C ALA A 117 1.63 3.62 5.82
N ILE A 118 0.54 2.92 6.16
CA ILE A 118 -0.82 3.28 5.72
C ILE A 118 -1.20 4.68 6.23
N ALA A 119 -0.95 4.99 7.50
CA ALA A 119 -1.30 6.30 8.07
C ALA A 119 -0.54 7.43 7.36
N SER A 120 0.73 7.25 7.03
CA SER A 120 1.54 8.25 6.33
C SER A 120 1.07 8.48 4.89
N ILE A 121 0.72 7.41 4.16
CA ILE A 121 0.16 7.52 2.80
C ILE A 121 -1.21 8.20 2.82
N ILE A 122 -2.10 7.83 3.75
CA ILE A 122 -3.42 8.49 3.89
C ILE A 122 -3.24 9.99 4.11
N ASN A 123 -2.36 10.38 5.02
CA ASN A 123 -2.08 11.78 5.31
C ASN A 123 -1.52 12.51 4.08
N CYS A 124 -0.56 11.90 3.38
CA CYS A 124 0.03 12.45 2.18
C CYS A 124 -1.02 12.65 1.07
N ILE A 125 -1.82 11.63 0.77
CA ILE A 125 -2.88 11.71 -0.24
C ILE A 125 -3.88 12.83 0.10
N PHE A 126 -4.37 12.88 1.33
CA PHE A 126 -5.36 13.88 1.72
C PHE A 126 -4.81 15.30 1.76
N LYS A 127 -3.51 15.47 1.98
CA LYS A 127 -2.87 16.80 1.99
C LYS A 127 -2.53 17.28 0.59
N GLU A 128 -1.96 16.41 -0.23
CA GLU A 128 -1.29 16.80 -1.47
C GLU A 128 -2.16 16.56 -2.72
N THR A 129 -3.31 15.87 -2.61
CA THR A 129 -4.17 15.56 -3.75
C THR A 129 -5.61 15.98 -3.52
N HIS A 130 -6.42 15.91 -4.60
CA HIS A 130 -7.88 16.13 -4.51
C HIS A 130 -8.65 14.88 -4.05
N LEU A 131 -7.97 13.74 -3.89
CA LEU A 131 -8.63 12.52 -3.42
C LEU A 131 -9.13 12.74 -1.99
N SER A 132 -10.39 12.36 -1.77
CA SER A 132 -11.09 12.62 -0.51
C SER A 132 -11.56 11.34 0.20
N ARG A 133 -11.40 10.18 -0.44
CA ARG A 133 -11.77 8.87 0.11
C ARG A 133 -10.77 7.81 -0.29
N ILE A 134 -10.34 7.01 0.68
CA ILE A 134 -9.45 5.88 0.48
C ILE A 134 -10.17 4.62 0.97
N ILE A 135 -10.13 3.56 0.16
CA ILE A 135 -10.79 2.29 0.40
C ILE A 135 -9.72 1.23 0.61
N ALA A 136 -9.92 0.36 1.59
CA ALA A 136 -9.10 -0.84 1.78
C ALA A 136 -10.00 -2.08 1.85
N MET A 137 -9.50 -3.18 1.31
CA MET A 137 -10.21 -4.46 1.35
C MET A 137 -9.27 -5.56 1.84
N HIS A 138 -9.85 -6.56 2.47
CA HIS A 138 -9.13 -7.77 2.85
C HIS A 138 -10.03 -9.00 2.78
N ASP A 139 -9.45 -10.17 2.52
CA ASP A 139 -10.15 -11.45 2.70
C ASP A 139 -10.62 -11.57 4.15
N VAL A 140 -11.88 -11.91 4.38
CA VAL A 140 -12.46 -12.01 5.75
C VAL A 140 -11.70 -12.94 6.68
N LYS A 141 -10.93 -13.89 6.12
CA LYS A 141 -10.05 -14.81 6.86
C LYS A 141 -8.73 -14.15 7.27
N ASN A 142 -8.35 -13.02 6.67
CA ASN A 142 -7.10 -12.29 6.99
C ASN A 142 -7.28 -11.36 8.19
N ILE A 143 -7.27 -11.94 9.39
CA ILE A 143 -7.46 -11.20 10.65
C ILE A 143 -6.34 -10.18 10.89
N ALA A 144 -5.12 -10.45 10.40
CA ALA A 144 -4.00 -9.53 10.54
C ALA A 144 -4.26 -8.23 9.77
N SER A 145 -4.68 -8.32 8.50
CA SER A 145 -5.05 -7.17 7.68
C SER A 145 -6.21 -6.38 8.30
N LYS A 146 -7.26 -7.06 8.81
CA LYS A 146 -8.36 -6.42 9.54
C LYS A 146 -7.85 -5.52 10.67
N LYS A 147 -6.93 -6.04 11.51
CA LYS A 147 -6.38 -5.28 12.64
C LYS A 147 -5.61 -4.04 12.17
N VAL A 148 -4.82 -4.16 11.10
CA VAL A 148 -4.08 -3.03 10.52
C VAL A 148 -5.03 -1.95 10.00
N ILE A 149 -6.05 -2.33 9.23
CA ILE A 149 -7.03 -1.43 8.65
C ILE A 149 -7.78 -0.66 9.75
N LEU A 150 -8.23 -1.35 10.81
CA LEU A 150 -8.93 -0.71 11.94
C LEU A 150 -8.01 0.25 12.72
N LYS A 151 -6.74 -0.12 12.96
CA LYS A 151 -5.76 0.76 13.59
C LYS A 151 -5.47 2.01 12.74
N SER A 152 -5.61 1.91 11.42
CA SER A 152 -5.51 3.05 10.50
C SER A 152 -6.76 3.93 10.46
N LYS A 153 -7.70 3.73 11.41
CA LYS A 153 -8.94 4.51 11.59
C LYS A 153 -9.94 4.41 10.42
N MET A 154 -9.80 3.40 9.58
CA MET A 154 -10.77 3.12 8.52
C MET A 154 -12.03 2.49 9.11
N LYS A 155 -13.19 2.83 8.55
CA LYS A 155 -14.50 2.36 9.01
C LYS A 155 -14.99 1.23 8.11
N TYR A 156 -15.56 0.20 8.73
CA TYR A 156 -16.20 -0.91 8.02
C TYR A 156 -17.43 -0.44 7.25
N GLU A 157 -17.60 -0.90 6.01
CA GLU A 157 -18.71 -0.56 5.13
C GLU A 157 -19.54 -1.76 4.70
N GLY A 158 -19.04 -2.97 4.84
CA GLY A 158 -19.74 -4.18 4.41
C GLY A 158 -18.80 -5.22 3.84
N GLU A 159 -19.40 -6.24 3.24
CA GLU A 159 -18.72 -7.35 2.59
C GLU A 159 -19.32 -7.56 1.20
N PHE A 160 -18.52 -8.10 0.30
CA PHE A 160 -19.01 -8.61 -0.98
C PHE A 160 -18.28 -9.90 -1.35
N GLU A 161 -18.94 -10.72 -2.14
CA GLU A 161 -18.36 -11.95 -2.67
C GLU A 161 -17.85 -11.73 -4.09
N CYS A 162 -16.60 -12.17 -4.31
CA CYS A 162 -16.01 -12.33 -5.63
C CYS A 162 -15.39 -13.73 -5.72
N LYS A 163 -14.09 -13.88 -6.00
CA LYS A 163 -13.41 -15.18 -5.88
C LYS A 163 -13.30 -15.63 -4.42
N THR A 164 -13.21 -14.67 -3.51
CA THR A 164 -13.23 -14.86 -2.06
C THR A 164 -14.17 -13.83 -1.44
N LYS A 165 -14.50 -13.99 -0.16
CA LYS A 165 -15.32 -13.02 0.56
C LYS A 165 -14.43 -11.89 1.10
N LEU A 166 -14.67 -10.67 0.65
CA LEU A 166 -13.89 -9.49 1.01
C LEU A 166 -14.68 -8.58 1.94
N ALA A 167 -14.02 -8.10 2.99
CA ALA A 167 -14.51 -7.03 3.85
C ALA A 167 -13.96 -5.68 3.38
N VAL A 168 -14.83 -4.67 3.29
CA VAL A 168 -14.55 -3.34 2.76
C VAL A 168 -14.52 -2.32 3.88
N TYR A 169 -13.53 -1.46 3.84
CA TYR A 169 -13.35 -0.34 4.78
C TYR A 169 -13.01 0.93 4.01
N SER A 170 -13.34 2.07 4.60
CA SER A 170 -12.87 3.34 4.05
C SER A 170 -12.54 4.37 5.11
N ILE A 171 -11.80 5.38 4.68
CA ILE A 171 -11.57 6.62 5.39
C ILE A 171 -11.77 7.79 4.45
N SER A 172 -12.45 8.84 4.94
CA SER A 172 -12.67 10.07 4.18
C SER A 172 -11.94 11.24 4.82
N LYS A 173 -11.46 12.15 3.98
CA LYS A 173 -10.90 13.43 4.39
C LYS A 173 -11.97 14.19 5.19
N LYS A 174 -11.63 14.62 6.39
CA LYS A 174 -12.53 15.49 7.17
C LYS A 174 -12.71 16.78 6.41
N LYS A 175 -13.97 17.19 6.15
CA LYS A 175 -14.26 18.53 5.67
C LYS A 175 -13.75 19.50 6.77
N SER A 176 -12.84 20.41 6.41
CA SER A 176 -12.56 21.54 7.28
C SER A 176 -13.89 22.27 7.47
N LYS A 177 -14.37 22.36 8.70
CA LYS A 177 -15.48 23.27 9.02
C LYS A 177 -14.89 24.67 8.84
N ASN A 178 -15.10 25.28 7.68
CA ASN A 178 -14.98 26.73 7.57
C ASN A 178 -16.11 27.30 8.43
N TYR A 179 -15.79 27.71 9.64
CA TYR A 179 -16.61 28.67 10.36
C TYR A 179 -16.35 30.02 9.69
N LEU A 180 -17.29 30.47 8.87
CA LEU A 180 -17.43 31.87 8.50
C LEU A 180 -17.84 32.64 9.75
#